data_ade10a32488482a4629336cd5604a991
#
_entry.id   ade10a32488482a4629336cd5604a991
#
_cell.length_a   1.000
_cell.length_b   1.000
_cell.length_c   1.000
_cell.angle_alpha   90.00
_cell.angle_beta   90.00
_cell.angle_gamma   90.00
#
_symmetry.space_group_name_H-M   'P 1'
#
loop_
_entity.id
_entity.type
_entity.pdbx_description
1 polymer ?
#
loop_
_entity_poly.entity_id
_entity_poly.type
_entity_poly.pdbx_seq_one_letter_code
_entity_poly.pdbx_strand_id
1 'polypeptide(L)'
;MLTHALVTDVGGRSVNEDSIGAFEKNNYQCFVVCDGLGGHGMGDIASSLVRDFFKKRFENITDTKHFLDLAFEGAQAELLETQRKLNAGHKMKTTAVITKTVCQMHGRNSAVISWCLHLHLKNAK
;
A
#
# COMPACT_ATOMS: atom_id res chain seq x y z
N MET A 1 1.36 23.25 1.25
CA MET A 1 1.57 22.01 2.08
C MET A 1 0.30 21.20 2.06
N LEU A 2 0.40 19.95 1.72
CA LEU A 2 -0.73 19.02 1.78
C LEU A 2 -0.80 18.40 3.18
N THR A 3 -1.92 18.54 3.86
CA THR A 3 -2.15 17.93 5.17
C THR A 3 -3.05 16.71 5.02
N HIS A 4 -2.87 15.74 5.89
CA HIS A 4 -3.67 14.52 5.91
C HIS A 4 -3.91 14.02 7.32
N ALA A 5 -4.88 13.13 7.48
CA ALA A 5 -5.11 12.36 8.69
C ALA A 5 -5.40 10.90 8.31
N LEU A 6 -4.89 9.98 9.13
CA LEU A 6 -5.12 8.56 8.97
C LEU A 6 -5.87 8.03 10.18
N VAL A 7 -6.92 7.25 9.93
CA VAL A 7 -7.68 6.58 10.97
C VAL A 7 -7.93 5.13 10.54
N THR A 8 -7.70 4.21 11.44
CA THR A 8 -8.09 2.80 11.29
C THR A 8 -8.64 2.29 12.62
N ASP A 9 -9.63 1.44 12.56
CA ASP A 9 -10.30 0.89 13.73
C ASP A 9 -10.69 -0.57 13.47
N VAL A 10 -10.53 -1.41 14.47
CA VAL A 10 -10.90 -2.82 14.40
C VAL A 10 -12.41 -3.04 14.35
N GLY A 11 -13.18 -2.05 14.82
CA GLY A 11 -14.63 -2.16 14.90
C GLY A 11 -15.06 -3.27 15.86
N GLY A 12 -16.05 -4.05 15.43
CA GLY A 12 -16.55 -5.19 16.21
C GLY A 12 -15.79 -6.51 15.99
N ARG A 13 -14.66 -6.49 15.30
CA ARG A 13 -13.87 -7.70 15.02
C ARG A 13 -12.78 -7.91 16.07
N SER A 14 -12.28 -9.14 16.18
CA SER A 14 -11.18 -9.46 17.11
C SER A 14 -9.83 -8.97 16.64
N VAL A 15 -9.62 -8.85 15.32
CA VAL A 15 -8.36 -8.41 14.71
C VAL A 15 -8.66 -7.38 13.63
N ASN A 16 -7.87 -6.32 13.59
CA ASN A 16 -7.88 -5.36 12.48
C ASN A 16 -7.00 -5.90 11.36
N GLU A 17 -7.63 -6.32 10.27
CA GLU A 17 -6.93 -6.85 9.11
C GLU A 17 -6.53 -5.76 8.10
N ASP A 18 -6.92 -4.51 8.35
CA ASP A 18 -6.57 -3.38 7.51
C ASP A 18 -5.22 -2.80 7.89
N SER A 19 -4.53 -2.26 6.91
CA SER A 19 -3.30 -1.51 7.11
C SER A 19 -3.32 -0.24 6.28
N ILE A 20 -2.93 0.86 6.88
CA ILE A 20 -2.85 2.16 6.23
C ILE A 20 -1.47 2.75 6.41
N GLY A 21 -1.07 3.61 5.48
CA GLY A 21 0.20 4.30 5.56
C GLY A 21 0.20 5.61 4.79
N ALA A 22 1.01 6.55 5.28
CA ALA A 22 1.31 7.79 4.59
C ALA A 22 2.81 8.00 4.64
N PHE A 23 3.41 8.22 3.49
CA PHE A 23 4.85 8.38 3.35
C PHE A 23 5.15 9.66 2.59
N GLU A 24 6.21 10.33 2.97
CA GLU A 24 6.62 11.59 2.36
C GLU A 24 8.10 11.53 2.00
N LYS A 25 8.42 12.01 0.81
CA LYS A 25 9.80 12.17 0.35
C LYS A 25 9.87 13.34 -0.62
N ASN A 26 10.68 14.33 -0.29
CA ASN A 26 10.79 15.58 -1.05
C ASN A 26 9.40 16.25 -1.16
N ASN A 27 8.92 16.51 -2.38
CA ASN A 27 7.58 17.06 -2.64
C ASN A 27 6.55 15.98 -3.03
N TYR A 28 6.89 14.71 -2.85
CA TYR A 28 5.99 13.59 -3.11
C TYR A 28 5.38 13.07 -1.82
N GLN A 29 4.11 12.70 -1.89
CA GLN A 29 3.42 11.97 -0.83
C GLN A 29 2.79 10.71 -1.40
N CYS A 30 2.78 9.65 -0.62
CA CYS A 30 2.19 8.38 -0.98
C CYS A 30 1.26 7.91 0.13
N PHE A 31 0.04 7.57 -0.22
CA PHE A 31 -0.97 7.06 0.70
C PHE A 31 -1.35 5.65 0.28
N VAL A 32 -1.43 4.77 1.26
CA VAL A 32 -1.71 3.34 1.03
C VAL A 32 -2.84 2.90 1.95
N VAL A 33 -3.82 2.21 1.38
CA VAL A 33 -4.85 1.50 2.13
C VAL A 33 -4.86 0.05 1.66
N CYS A 34 -4.64 -0.86 2.57
CA CYS A 34 -4.68 -2.30 2.33
C CYS A 34 -5.77 -2.91 3.18
N ASP A 35 -6.77 -3.53 2.55
CA ASP A 35 -7.85 -4.26 3.21
C ASP A 35 -7.50 -5.75 3.16
N GLY A 36 -7.14 -6.29 4.31
CA GLY A 36 -6.80 -7.70 4.46
C GLY A 36 -8.03 -8.57 4.36
N LEU A 37 -7.93 -9.62 3.55
CA LEU A 37 -9.01 -10.55 3.29
C LEU A 37 -8.68 -11.90 3.89
N GLY A 38 -9.56 -12.40 4.66
CA GLY A 38 -9.42 -13.76 5.10
C GLY A 38 -9.88 -14.02 6.51
N GLY A 39 -11.15 -13.99 6.80
CA GLY A 39 -11.73 -14.38 8.10
C GLY A 39 -11.18 -15.68 8.73
N HIS A 40 -10.00 -16.11 8.33
CA HIS A 40 -9.25 -17.27 8.79
C HIS A 40 -7.79 -16.97 9.15
N GLY A 41 -7.43 -15.68 9.38
CA GLY A 41 -6.34 -15.39 10.28
C GLY A 41 -5.01 -14.88 9.73
N MET A 42 -4.88 -14.47 8.46
CA MET A 42 -3.61 -13.90 7.97
C MET A 42 -3.79 -12.66 7.08
N GLY A 43 -4.96 -12.06 7.08
CA GLY A 43 -5.22 -10.83 6.35
C GLY A 43 -4.45 -9.64 6.90
N ASP A 44 -4.28 -9.58 8.22
CA ASP A 44 -3.47 -8.59 8.92
C ASP A 44 -1.99 -8.66 8.52
N ILE A 45 -1.46 -9.87 8.39
CA ILE A 45 -0.07 -10.09 7.94
C ILE A 45 0.06 -9.67 6.48
N ALA A 46 -0.89 -10.05 5.62
CA ALA A 46 -0.88 -9.69 4.20
C ALA A 46 -0.94 -8.18 4.00
N SER A 47 -1.85 -7.49 4.67
CA SER A 47 -2.03 -6.05 4.53
C SER A 47 -0.84 -5.27 5.05
N SER A 48 -0.27 -5.65 6.20
CA SER A 48 0.91 -4.99 6.75
C SER A 48 2.15 -5.24 5.91
N LEU A 49 2.33 -6.45 5.38
CA LEU A 49 3.45 -6.78 4.49
C LEU A 49 3.42 -5.90 3.24
N VAL A 50 2.27 -5.78 2.61
CA VAL A 50 2.11 -4.98 1.39
C VAL A 50 2.31 -3.49 1.69
N ARG A 51 1.72 -2.96 2.78
CA ARG A 51 1.96 -1.58 3.21
C ARG A 51 3.44 -1.30 3.42
N ASP A 52 4.15 -2.17 4.12
CA ASP A 52 5.58 -2.00 4.42
C ASP A 52 6.44 -2.11 3.16
N PHE A 53 6.04 -2.96 2.22
CA PHE A 53 6.70 -3.04 0.92
C PHE A 53 6.60 -1.71 0.16
N PHE A 54 5.41 -1.12 0.09
CA PHE A 54 5.22 0.17 -0.56
C PHE A 54 6.01 1.30 0.12
N LYS A 55 6.03 1.31 1.45
CA LYS A 55 6.82 2.26 2.22
C LYS A 55 8.30 2.19 1.83
N LYS A 56 8.86 0.99 1.86
CA LYS A 56 10.26 0.76 1.55
C LYS A 56 10.61 1.16 0.10
N ARG A 57 9.74 0.81 -0.84
CA ARG A 57 9.92 1.20 -2.25
C ARG A 57 9.83 2.70 -2.44
N PHE A 58 8.91 3.36 -1.76
CA PHE A 58 8.76 4.80 -1.84
C PHE A 58 9.97 5.54 -1.23
N GLU A 59 10.48 5.08 -0.11
CA GLU A 59 11.68 5.65 0.52
C GLU A 59 12.92 5.54 -0.37
N ASN A 60 12.99 4.51 -1.22
CA ASN A 60 14.09 4.24 -2.14
C ASN A 60 13.74 4.56 -3.60
N ILE A 61 12.75 5.43 -3.83
CA ILE A 61 12.29 5.75 -5.17
C ILE A 61 13.37 6.46 -5.99
N THR A 62 13.64 5.93 -7.19
CA THR A 62 14.53 6.52 -8.19
C THR A 62 13.78 6.88 -9.46
N ASP A 63 12.81 6.07 -9.86
CA ASP A 63 11.93 6.31 -11.00
C ASP A 63 10.53 6.66 -10.51
N THR A 64 10.19 7.94 -10.55
CA THR A 64 8.88 8.43 -10.09
C THR A 64 7.76 8.14 -11.09
N LYS A 65 8.10 7.98 -12.38
CA LYS A 65 7.11 7.76 -13.44
C LYS A 65 6.48 6.37 -13.39
N HIS A 66 7.31 5.35 -13.17
CA HIS A 66 6.88 3.94 -13.17
C HIS A 66 6.73 3.36 -11.76
N PHE A 67 6.79 4.22 -10.74
CA PHE A 67 6.78 3.77 -9.34
C PHE A 67 5.59 2.87 -9.01
N LEU A 68 4.38 3.28 -9.39
CA LEU A 68 3.17 2.53 -9.03
C LEU A 68 3.19 1.13 -9.64
N ASP A 69 3.48 1.02 -10.92
CA ASP A 69 3.51 -0.27 -11.62
C ASP A 69 4.57 -1.20 -11.02
N LEU A 70 5.79 -0.70 -10.85
CA LEU A 70 6.90 -1.48 -10.29
C LEU A 70 6.65 -1.86 -8.83
N ALA A 71 6.04 -0.98 -8.05
CA ALA A 71 5.73 -1.25 -6.66
C ALA A 71 4.65 -2.32 -6.52
N PHE A 72 3.61 -2.30 -7.37
CA PHE A 72 2.58 -3.34 -7.38
C PHE A 72 3.13 -4.69 -7.81
N GLU A 73 3.92 -4.74 -8.86
CA GLU A 73 4.57 -5.99 -9.31
C GLU A 73 5.44 -6.57 -8.20
N GLY A 74 6.24 -5.74 -7.57
CA GLY A 74 7.11 -6.16 -6.46
C GLY A 74 6.32 -6.60 -5.23
N ALA A 75 5.26 -5.90 -4.85
CA ALA A 75 4.40 -6.26 -3.74
C ALA A 75 3.69 -7.60 -3.98
N GLN A 76 3.23 -7.83 -5.21
CA GLN A 76 2.62 -9.11 -5.59
C GLN A 76 3.63 -10.24 -5.47
N ALA A 77 4.86 -10.05 -5.95
CA ALA A 77 5.92 -11.05 -5.87
C ALA A 77 6.28 -11.37 -4.41
N GLU A 78 6.42 -10.35 -3.57
CA GLU A 78 6.72 -10.51 -2.14
C GLU A 78 5.61 -11.25 -1.41
N LEU A 79 4.35 -10.91 -1.70
CA LEU A 79 3.19 -11.58 -1.11
C LEU A 79 3.15 -13.06 -1.48
N LEU A 80 3.32 -13.38 -2.76
CA LEU A 80 3.33 -14.76 -3.25
C LEU A 80 4.47 -15.58 -2.63
N GLU A 81 5.65 -15.00 -2.51
CA GLU A 81 6.79 -15.66 -1.89
C GLU A 81 6.54 -15.95 -0.40
N THR A 82 5.98 -14.98 0.32
CA THR A 82 5.65 -15.14 1.74
C THR A 82 4.53 -16.16 1.95
N GLN A 83 3.49 -16.16 1.10
CA GLN A 83 2.45 -17.18 1.11
C GLN A 83 3.02 -18.59 0.94
N ARG A 84 3.99 -18.74 0.04
CA ARG A 84 4.66 -20.03 -0.21
C ARG A 84 5.47 -20.47 1.01
N LYS A 85 6.26 -19.58 1.59
CA LYS A 85 7.07 -19.87 2.78
C LYS A 85 6.23 -20.27 3.98
N LEU A 86 5.07 -19.65 4.16
CA LEU A 86 4.17 -19.91 5.28
C LEU A 86 3.11 -20.96 4.98
N ASN A 87 3.07 -21.51 3.75
CA ASN A 87 2.02 -22.39 3.27
C ASN A 87 0.61 -21.83 3.52
N ALA A 88 0.42 -20.56 3.17
CA ALA A 88 -0.74 -19.76 3.56
C ALA A 88 -1.47 -19.11 2.37
N GLY A 89 -1.36 -19.68 1.17
CA GLY A 89 -1.89 -19.07 -0.07
C GLY A 89 -3.38 -18.76 -0.04
N HIS A 90 -4.17 -19.53 0.71
CA HIS A 90 -5.62 -19.31 0.82
C HIS A 90 -6.02 -18.36 1.96
N LYS A 91 -5.12 -18.10 2.90
CA LYS A 91 -5.38 -17.30 4.11
C LYS A 91 -4.81 -15.90 4.05
N MET A 92 -3.74 -15.71 3.30
CA MET A 92 -2.94 -14.49 3.29
C MET A 92 -3.25 -13.67 2.04
N LYS A 93 -4.27 -12.83 2.13
CA LYS A 93 -4.76 -12.02 1.01
C LYS A 93 -4.99 -10.58 1.44
N THR A 94 -4.80 -9.66 0.51
CA THR A 94 -5.12 -8.26 0.73
C THR A 94 -5.46 -7.56 -0.58
N THR A 95 -6.23 -6.49 -0.50
CA THR A 95 -6.30 -5.48 -1.56
C THR A 95 -5.30 -4.39 -1.27
N ALA A 96 -4.99 -3.57 -2.25
CA ALA A 96 -4.19 -2.37 -2.06
C ALA A 96 -4.69 -1.24 -2.94
N VAL A 97 -4.87 -0.09 -2.34
CA VAL A 97 -5.13 1.17 -3.03
C VAL A 97 -4.01 2.12 -2.70
N ILE A 98 -3.35 2.65 -3.73
CA ILE A 98 -2.23 3.57 -3.56
C ILE A 98 -2.51 4.85 -4.32
N THR A 99 -2.22 5.96 -3.67
CA THR A 99 -2.20 7.28 -4.30
C THR A 99 -0.82 7.89 -4.12
N LYS A 100 -0.19 8.24 -5.21
CA LYS A 100 1.03 9.06 -5.21
C LYS A 100 0.67 10.47 -5.64
N THR A 101 1.04 11.43 -4.82
CA THR A 101 0.75 12.83 -5.04
C THR A 101 2.05 13.62 -5.12
N VAL A 102 2.15 14.52 -6.08
CA VAL A 102 3.23 15.48 -6.15
C VAL A 102 2.67 16.87 -5.91
N CYS A 103 3.29 17.61 -4.99
CA CYS A 103 2.96 19.00 -4.75
C CYS A 103 3.98 19.86 -5.49
N GLN A 104 3.53 20.50 -6.58
CA GLN A 104 4.35 21.48 -7.31
C GLN A 104 3.91 22.89 -6.92
N MET A 105 4.85 23.66 -6.40
CA MET A 105 4.62 25.06 -6.10
C MET A 105 5.18 25.90 -7.26
N HIS A 106 4.27 26.48 -8.07
CA HIS A 106 4.61 27.47 -9.07
C HIS A 106 4.08 28.83 -8.61
N GLY A 107 4.94 29.64 -8.00
CA GLY A 107 4.57 30.95 -7.50
C GLY A 107 3.49 30.86 -6.41
N ARG A 108 2.32 31.49 -6.64
CA ARG A 108 1.20 31.49 -5.69
C ARG A 108 0.27 30.27 -5.83
N ASN A 109 0.45 29.46 -6.86
CA ASN A 109 -0.41 28.31 -7.14
C ASN A 109 0.31 27.01 -6.83
N SER A 110 -0.27 26.19 -5.97
CA SER A 110 0.14 24.80 -5.77
C SER A 110 -0.73 23.88 -6.61
N ALA A 111 -0.10 23.07 -7.46
CA ALA A 111 -0.79 22.02 -8.18
C ALA A 111 -0.54 20.67 -7.49
N VAL A 112 -1.60 19.93 -7.23
CA VAL A 112 -1.54 18.57 -6.71
C VAL A 112 -1.89 17.63 -7.84
N ILE A 113 -0.93 16.78 -8.23
CA ILE A 113 -1.16 15.72 -9.23
C ILE A 113 -1.28 14.40 -8.46
N SER A 114 -2.42 13.76 -8.54
CA SER A 114 -2.72 12.52 -7.84
C SER A 114 -2.91 11.39 -8.83
N TRP A 115 -2.28 10.25 -8.55
CA TRP A 115 -2.45 9.00 -9.29
C TRP A 115 -2.95 7.93 -8.32
N CYS A 116 -4.06 7.31 -8.66
CA CYS A 116 -4.64 6.25 -7.85
C CYS A 116 -4.68 4.95 -8.66
N LEU A 117 -4.18 3.87 -8.08
CA LEU A 117 -4.26 2.55 -8.66
C LEU A 117 -4.84 1.58 -7.64
N HIS A 118 -5.89 0.88 -8.03
CA HIS A 118 -6.56 -0.13 -7.23
C HIS A 118 -6.29 -1.51 -7.83
N LEU A 119 -5.68 -2.40 -7.05
CA LEU A 119 -5.41 -3.76 -7.48
C LEU A 119 -5.74 -4.76 -6.38
N HIS A 120 -6.37 -5.86 -6.81
CA HIS A 120 -6.46 -7.06 -6.00
C HIS A 120 -5.17 -7.87 -6.17
N LEU A 121 -4.47 -8.06 -5.08
CA LEU A 121 -3.31 -8.94 -5.07
C LEU A 121 -3.79 -10.39 -5.07
N LYS A 122 -3.44 -11.11 -6.13
CA LYS A 122 -3.95 -12.46 -6.38
C LYS A 122 -3.27 -13.49 -5.49
N ASN A 123 -3.96 -14.62 -5.31
CA ASN A 123 -3.37 -15.75 -4.61
C ASN A 123 -2.34 -16.47 -5.46
N ALA A 124 -1.40 -17.12 -4.78
CA ALA A 124 -0.65 -18.20 -5.40
C ALA A 124 -1.62 -19.32 -5.83
N LYS A 125 -1.52 -19.72 -7.05
CA LYS A 125 -2.20 -20.92 -7.53
C LYS A 125 -1.49 -22.17 -7.00
#